data_19bfb684dcb2bb959809486103fa7bd5
#
_entry.id   19bfb684dcb2bb959809486103fa7bd5
#
_cell.length_a   1.000
_cell.length_b   1.000
_cell.length_c   1.000
_cell.angle_alpha   90.00
_cell.angle_beta   90.00
_cell.angle_gamma   90.00
#
_symmetry.space_group_name_H-M   'P 1'
#
loop_
_entity.id
_entity.type
_entity.pdbx_description
1 polymer ?
#
loop_
_entity_poly.entity_id
_entity_poly.type
_entity_poly.pdbx_seq_one_letter_code
_entity_poly.pdbx_strand_id
1 'polypeptide(L)'
;KELKSDFKEPQITHNLKKEKINMAWHQVTEQAANSTLANVLSATKGVNVISPTWFYLNDNNGGIKTLASSDYVTYAHQHNVEVWALVSNLENPDVDTTQVLTHTSTRENLTNNLISAAIQYDLDGINVDMEALSTDAGEGYIQFIRELSIKCKKNDLVLSIDNYVPSSYTAFYNRKEQSCFADYIIIMGYDEHYKGSEEAG
;
A
#
# COMPACT_ATOMS: atom_id res chain seq x y z
N LYS A 1 -5.69 -45.58 -13.06
CA LYS A 1 -4.40 -44.92 -12.89
C LYS A 1 -4.68 -43.53 -12.31
N GLU A 2 -4.34 -43.31 -11.06
CA GLU A 2 -4.39 -41.96 -10.45
C GLU A 2 -3.29 -41.11 -11.07
N LEU A 3 -3.65 -39.90 -11.48
CA LEU A 3 -2.71 -38.86 -11.89
C LEU A 3 -1.96 -38.41 -10.62
N LYS A 4 -0.71 -38.80 -10.47
CA LYS A 4 0.15 -38.23 -9.43
C LYS A 4 0.55 -36.85 -9.91
N SER A 5 0.04 -35.83 -9.26
CA SER A 5 0.46 -34.44 -9.47
C SER A 5 1.80 -34.23 -8.76
N ASP A 6 2.83 -33.86 -9.50
CA ASP A 6 4.10 -33.34 -8.92
C ASP A 6 3.94 -31.87 -8.48
N PHE A 7 2.72 -31.35 -8.44
CA PHE A 7 2.43 -29.99 -7.99
C PHE A 7 2.77 -29.85 -6.51
N LYS A 8 3.80 -29.08 -6.22
CA LYS A 8 4.08 -28.59 -4.86
C LYS A 8 3.36 -27.28 -4.71
N GLU A 9 2.47 -27.25 -3.74
CA GLU A 9 1.79 -26.00 -3.38
C GLU A 9 2.87 -24.96 -3.02
N PRO A 10 2.89 -23.78 -3.71
CA PRO A 10 3.88 -22.77 -3.42
C PRO A 10 3.73 -22.31 -1.97
N GLN A 11 4.80 -22.37 -1.21
CA GLN A 11 4.85 -21.82 0.14
C GLN A 11 4.73 -20.31 0.04
N ILE A 12 3.64 -19.74 0.56
CA ILE A 12 3.49 -18.29 0.69
C ILE A 12 4.39 -17.87 1.86
N THR A 13 5.42 -17.09 1.55
CA THR A 13 6.30 -16.50 2.56
C THR A 13 5.97 -15.02 2.71
N HIS A 14 6.16 -14.48 3.91
CA HIS A 14 5.95 -13.06 4.21
C HIS A 14 7.28 -12.40 4.60
N ASN A 15 7.48 -11.15 4.17
CA ASN A 15 8.64 -10.32 4.51
C ASN A 15 8.41 -9.64 5.87
N LEU A 16 8.28 -10.44 6.92
CA LEU A 16 8.02 -9.91 8.27
C LEU A 16 9.30 -9.37 8.90
N LYS A 17 9.19 -8.22 9.52
CA LYS A 17 10.27 -7.63 10.32
C LYS A 17 10.40 -8.34 11.66
N LYS A 18 11.62 -8.37 12.19
CA LYS A 18 11.90 -8.98 13.50
C LYS A 18 11.41 -8.13 14.66
N GLU A 19 11.50 -6.83 14.52
CA GLU A 19 11.03 -5.83 15.50
C GLU A 19 9.55 -5.48 15.27
N LYS A 20 8.95 -4.89 16.31
CA LYS A 20 7.61 -4.32 16.18
C LYS A 20 7.64 -3.12 15.24
N ILE A 21 6.65 -3.07 14.36
CA ILE A 21 6.44 -1.93 13.47
C ILE A 21 5.74 -0.82 14.24
N ASN A 22 6.35 0.36 14.21
CA ASN A 22 5.75 1.63 14.61
C ASN A 22 5.77 2.54 13.40
N MET A 23 4.66 2.52 12.65
CA MET A 23 4.52 3.25 11.39
C MET A 23 3.76 4.54 11.59
N ALA A 24 4.19 5.59 10.88
CA ALA A 24 3.44 6.83 10.75
C ALA A 24 3.16 7.13 9.27
N TRP A 25 1.93 7.52 8.94
CA TRP A 25 1.62 8.13 7.65
C TRP A 25 2.11 9.58 7.63
N HIS A 26 2.76 9.96 6.55
CA HIS A 26 3.21 11.33 6.32
C HIS A 26 2.48 11.91 5.12
N GLN A 27 1.57 12.83 5.37
CA GLN A 27 0.80 13.47 4.31
C GLN A 27 1.70 14.39 3.48
N VAL A 28 1.94 14.01 2.23
CA VAL A 28 2.71 14.77 1.24
C VAL A 28 1.75 15.14 0.10
N THR A 29 1.31 16.40 0.07
CA THR A 29 0.33 16.89 -0.91
C THR A 29 0.98 17.57 -2.12
N GLU A 30 2.25 17.94 -1.99
CA GLU A 30 3.08 18.56 -3.03
C GLU A 30 4.55 18.22 -2.82
N GLN A 31 5.36 18.37 -3.88
CA GLN A 31 6.78 18.01 -3.82
C GLN A 31 7.55 18.71 -2.69
N ALA A 32 7.21 19.98 -2.39
CA ALA A 32 7.87 20.76 -1.32
C ALA A 32 7.61 20.18 0.08
N ALA A 33 6.47 19.51 0.30
CA ALA A 33 6.12 18.91 1.59
C ALA A 33 7.08 17.79 2.01
N ASN A 34 7.84 17.20 1.10
CA ASN A 34 8.88 16.23 1.43
C ASN A 34 9.92 16.77 2.42
N SER A 35 10.19 18.07 2.40
CA SER A 35 11.15 18.72 3.31
C SER A 35 10.71 18.71 4.78
N THR A 36 9.46 18.38 5.08
CA THR A 36 8.93 18.35 6.45
C THR A 36 9.24 17.04 7.20
N LEU A 37 9.84 16.03 6.55
CA LEU A 37 10.19 14.75 7.18
C LEU A 37 10.99 14.93 8.47
N ALA A 38 11.99 15.79 8.47
CA ALA A 38 12.83 16.05 9.65
C ALA A 38 11.99 16.50 10.86
N ASN A 39 10.98 17.34 10.62
CA ASN A 39 10.07 17.81 11.68
C ASN A 39 9.19 16.64 12.19
N VAL A 40 8.68 15.80 11.28
CA VAL A 40 7.88 14.63 11.63
C VAL A 40 8.68 13.69 12.51
N LEU A 41 9.89 13.30 12.09
CA LEU A 41 10.75 12.39 12.85
C LEU A 41 11.18 12.96 14.20
N SER A 42 11.41 14.28 14.28
CA SER A 42 11.76 14.92 15.55
C SER A 42 10.59 14.99 16.54
N ALA A 43 9.36 15.05 16.03
CA ALA A 43 8.13 15.09 16.84
C ALA A 43 7.63 13.70 17.27
N THR A 44 8.16 12.62 16.67
CA THR A 44 7.75 11.24 16.94
C THR A 44 8.85 10.48 17.67
N LYS A 45 8.45 9.50 18.50
CA LYS A 45 9.40 8.62 19.19
C LYS A 45 9.19 7.18 18.76
N GLY A 46 10.30 6.53 18.37
CA GLY A 46 10.32 5.09 18.08
C GLY A 46 9.64 4.72 16.77
N VAL A 47 9.34 5.68 15.89
CA VAL A 47 8.91 5.40 14.52
C VAL A 47 10.07 4.72 13.79
N ASN A 48 9.80 3.56 13.21
CA ASN A 48 10.77 2.80 12.41
C ASN A 48 10.30 2.57 10.97
N VAL A 49 9.07 2.97 10.64
CA VAL A 49 8.53 3.00 9.29
C VAL A 49 7.80 4.30 9.06
N ILE A 50 8.06 4.96 7.94
CA ILE A 50 7.31 6.12 7.48
C ILE A 50 6.62 5.79 6.14
N SER A 51 5.33 6.15 6.04
CA SER A 51 4.53 5.92 4.84
C SER A 51 4.08 7.26 4.25
N PRO A 52 4.87 7.85 3.34
CA PRO A 52 4.48 9.09 2.67
C PRO A 52 3.41 8.84 1.60
N THR A 53 2.44 9.74 1.48
CA THR A 53 1.36 9.69 0.50
C THR A 53 1.86 10.10 -0.88
N TRP A 54 2.67 9.27 -1.53
CA TRP A 54 3.43 9.65 -2.71
C TRP A 54 2.83 9.24 -4.04
N PHE A 55 2.16 8.08 -4.07
CA PHE A 55 1.65 7.53 -5.32
C PHE A 55 0.15 7.61 -5.36
N TYR A 56 -0.41 7.95 -6.51
CA TYR A 56 -1.84 7.86 -6.76
C TYR A 56 -2.14 7.53 -8.22
N LEU A 57 -3.29 6.92 -8.44
CA LEU A 57 -3.75 6.59 -9.79
C LEU A 57 -3.87 7.86 -10.62
N ASN A 58 -3.29 7.86 -11.82
CA ASN A 58 -3.26 9.03 -12.71
C ASN A 58 -4.18 8.89 -13.91
N ASP A 59 -4.40 7.66 -14.36
CA ASP A 59 -5.23 7.36 -15.54
C ASP A 59 -5.83 5.95 -15.47
N ASN A 60 -6.77 5.67 -16.37
CA ASN A 60 -7.48 4.39 -16.46
C ASN A 60 -6.63 3.24 -17.05
N ASN A 61 -5.39 3.48 -17.41
CA ASN A 61 -4.47 2.45 -17.92
C ASN A 61 -3.49 1.94 -16.84
N GLY A 62 -3.67 2.34 -15.59
CA GLY A 62 -2.79 1.95 -14.48
C GLY A 62 -1.53 2.82 -14.37
N GLY A 63 -1.53 4.00 -14.96
CA GLY A 63 -0.51 5.02 -14.73
C GLY A 63 -0.58 5.56 -13.31
N ILE A 64 0.57 5.92 -12.74
CA ILE A 64 0.66 6.55 -11.43
C ILE A 64 1.27 7.94 -11.55
N LYS A 65 0.86 8.84 -10.67
CA LYS A 65 1.59 10.07 -10.38
C LYS A 65 2.38 9.90 -9.09
N THR A 66 3.53 10.56 -9.00
CA THR A 66 4.42 10.42 -7.86
C THR A 66 4.89 11.77 -7.32
N LEU A 67 4.98 11.85 -5.99
CA LEU A 67 5.62 12.93 -5.25
C LEU A 67 6.92 12.45 -4.56
N ALA A 68 7.42 11.27 -4.91
CA ALA A 68 8.58 10.65 -4.28
C ALA A 68 9.85 11.52 -4.42
N SER A 69 10.72 11.39 -3.43
CA SER A 69 11.98 12.14 -3.29
C SER A 69 13.09 11.24 -2.79
N SER A 70 14.18 11.13 -3.56
CA SER A 70 15.36 10.37 -3.15
C SER A 70 16.06 10.97 -1.92
N ASP A 71 16.02 12.29 -1.77
CA ASP A 71 16.58 12.96 -0.58
C ASP A 71 15.81 12.59 0.68
N TYR A 72 14.48 12.46 0.56
CA TYR A 72 13.63 12.00 1.65
C TYR A 72 13.99 10.58 2.08
N VAL A 73 14.11 9.65 1.13
CA VAL A 73 14.48 8.25 1.42
C VAL A 73 15.86 8.19 2.05
N THR A 74 16.83 8.88 1.48
CA THR A 74 18.19 8.97 2.04
C THR A 74 18.17 9.47 3.48
N TYR A 75 17.39 10.52 3.76
CA TYR A 75 17.27 11.07 5.12
C TYR A 75 16.61 10.07 6.09
N ALA A 76 15.54 9.39 5.67
CA ALA A 76 14.87 8.36 6.47
C ALA A 76 15.83 7.21 6.82
N HIS A 77 16.54 6.68 5.84
CA HIS A 77 17.51 5.59 6.02
C HIS A 77 18.66 5.99 6.97
N GLN A 78 19.17 7.22 6.88
CA GLN A 78 20.17 7.75 7.82
C GLN A 78 19.68 7.79 9.28
N HIS A 79 18.35 7.80 9.49
CA HIS A 79 17.72 7.76 10.80
C HIS A 79 17.17 6.37 11.18
N ASN A 80 17.54 5.32 10.42
CA ASN A 80 17.06 3.95 10.59
C ASN A 80 15.54 3.82 10.49
N VAL A 81 14.92 4.59 9.60
CA VAL A 81 13.48 4.56 9.30
C VAL A 81 13.29 4.05 7.89
N GLU A 82 12.51 2.99 7.74
CA GLU A 82 12.13 2.46 6.44
C GLU A 82 11.04 3.32 5.79
N VAL A 83 11.02 3.33 4.46
CA VAL A 83 10.02 4.07 3.67
C VAL A 83 9.12 3.10 2.92
N TRP A 84 7.86 2.95 3.38
CA TRP A 84 6.83 2.19 2.70
C TRP A 84 5.87 3.17 2.02
N ALA A 85 6.15 3.53 0.78
CA ALA A 85 5.39 4.58 0.11
C ALA A 85 3.93 4.17 -0.12
N LEU A 86 3.01 5.05 0.24
CA LEU A 86 1.58 4.84 0.10
C LEU A 86 1.13 5.10 -1.35
N VAL A 87 0.27 4.21 -1.83
CA VAL A 87 -0.47 4.37 -3.08
C VAL A 87 -1.96 4.41 -2.80
N SER A 88 -2.63 5.46 -3.30
CA SER A 88 -4.06 5.71 -3.14
C SER A 88 -4.78 5.90 -4.47
N ASN A 89 -6.10 6.00 -4.43
CA ASN A 89 -6.97 6.13 -5.61
C ASN A 89 -7.91 7.34 -5.57
N LEU A 90 -7.85 8.17 -4.53
CA LEU A 90 -8.86 9.22 -4.34
C LEU A 90 -8.46 10.58 -4.92
N GLU A 91 -7.19 10.82 -5.25
CA GLU A 91 -6.67 12.14 -5.63
C GLU A 91 -7.08 12.58 -7.04
N ASN A 92 -7.35 11.63 -7.93
CA ASN A 92 -7.78 11.93 -9.29
C ASN A 92 -9.20 11.40 -9.54
N PRO A 93 -10.24 12.25 -9.46
CA PRO A 93 -11.64 11.83 -9.64
C PRO A 93 -11.98 11.39 -11.07
N ASP A 94 -11.11 11.65 -12.05
CA ASP A 94 -11.31 11.24 -13.44
C ASP A 94 -10.90 9.78 -13.69
N VAL A 95 -10.29 9.12 -12.69
CA VAL A 95 -9.87 7.72 -12.80
C VAL A 95 -10.98 6.78 -12.31
N ASP A 96 -11.38 5.86 -13.17
CA ASP A 96 -12.23 4.74 -12.79
C ASP A 96 -11.38 3.63 -12.15
N THR A 97 -11.28 3.64 -10.84
CA THR A 97 -10.53 2.63 -10.08
C THR A 97 -11.03 1.21 -10.35
N THR A 98 -12.34 1.02 -10.57
CA THR A 98 -12.92 -0.30 -10.90
C THR A 98 -12.35 -0.80 -12.23
N GLN A 99 -12.30 0.05 -13.25
CA GLN A 99 -11.69 -0.28 -14.53
C GLN A 99 -10.22 -0.66 -14.37
N VAL A 100 -9.46 0.13 -13.63
CA VAL A 100 -8.02 -0.14 -13.40
C VAL A 100 -7.81 -1.50 -12.74
N LEU A 101 -8.61 -1.84 -11.75
CA LEU A 101 -8.44 -3.06 -10.96
C LEU A 101 -9.02 -4.32 -11.65
N THR A 102 -10.04 -4.20 -12.49
CA THR A 102 -10.71 -5.37 -13.10
C THR A 102 -10.06 -5.85 -14.39
N HIS A 103 -9.30 -5.02 -15.11
CA HIS A 103 -8.63 -5.41 -16.33
C HIS A 103 -7.19 -5.86 -16.09
N THR A 104 -6.78 -6.99 -16.69
CA THR A 104 -5.44 -7.56 -16.50
C THR A 104 -4.33 -6.61 -16.94
N SER A 105 -4.47 -5.98 -18.12
CA SER A 105 -3.45 -5.09 -18.64
C SER A 105 -3.22 -3.83 -17.80
N THR A 106 -4.30 -3.27 -17.24
CA THR A 106 -4.21 -2.06 -16.39
C THR A 106 -3.61 -2.38 -15.03
N ARG A 107 -3.97 -3.54 -14.43
CA ARG A 107 -3.31 -4.03 -13.21
C ARG A 107 -1.83 -4.32 -13.43
N GLU A 108 -1.48 -4.94 -14.56
CA GLU A 108 -0.09 -5.20 -14.91
C GLU A 108 0.71 -3.90 -15.01
N ASN A 109 0.16 -2.90 -15.69
CA ASN A 109 0.77 -1.58 -15.78
C ASN A 109 0.91 -0.93 -14.41
N LEU A 110 -0.14 -0.93 -13.59
CA LEU A 110 -0.12 -0.36 -12.25
C LEU A 110 0.97 -1.01 -11.38
N THR A 111 0.98 -2.34 -11.33
CA THR A 111 1.98 -3.06 -10.52
C THR A 111 3.40 -2.86 -11.03
N ASN A 112 3.61 -2.79 -12.36
CA ASN A 112 4.93 -2.50 -12.93
C ASN A 112 5.38 -1.07 -12.59
N ASN A 113 4.50 -0.08 -12.69
CA ASN A 113 4.81 1.30 -12.36
C ASN A 113 5.18 1.46 -10.87
N LEU A 114 4.44 0.82 -9.97
CA LEU A 114 4.73 0.84 -8.54
C LEU A 114 6.10 0.22 -8.23
N ILE A 115 6.40 -0.94 -8.77
CA ILE A 115 7.69 -1.61 -8.56
C ILE A 115 8.85 -0.80 -9.18
N SER A 116 8.65 -0.26 -10.37
CA SER A 116 9.66 0.59 -11.01
C SER A 116 9.98 1.82 -10.18
N ALA A 117 8.95 2.46 -9.62
CA ALA A 117 9.12 3.60 -8.73
C ALA A 117 9.80 3.18 -7.41
N ALA A 118 9.41 2.04 -6.82
CA ALA A 118 10.04 1.53 -5.60
C ALA A 118 11.55 1.29 -5.80
N ILE A 119 11.94 0.69 -6.91
CA ILE A 119 13.36 0.48 -7.25
C ILE A 119 14.06 1.82 -7.51
N GLN A 120 13.43 2.71 -8.27
CA GLN A 120 14.02 4.01 -8.63
C GLN A 120 14.35 4.86 -7.39
N TYR A 121 13.49 4.82 -6.38
CA TYR A 121 13.62 5.64 -5.17
C TYR A 121 14.22 4.89 -3.98
N ASP A 122 14.65 3.64 -4.14
CA ASP A 122 15.23 2.81 -3.07
C ASP A 122 14.28 2.64 -1.87
N LEU A 123 13.01 2.30 -2.16
CA LEU A 123 11.98 2.10 -1.14
C LEU A 123 12.12 0.72 -0.46
N ASP A 124 11.69 0.63 0.79
CA ASP A 124 11.66 -0.62 1.56
C ASP A 124 10.32 -1.36 1.43
N GLY A 125 9.27 -0.66 1.00
CA GLY A 125 7.95 -1.27 0.84
C GLY A 125 6.96 -0.38 0.10
N ILE A 126 5.79 -0.97 -0.12
CA ILE A 126 4.60 -0.33 -0.68
C ILE A 126 3.46 -0.50 0.31
N ASN A 127 2.81 0.61 0.66
CA ASN A 127 1.59 0.63 1.46
C ASN A 127 0.40 0.92 0.54
N VAL A 128 -0.55 0.00 0.46
CA VAL A 128 -1.72 0.12 -0.42
C VAL A 128 -2.90 0.65 0.38
N ASP A 129 -3.41 1.81 -0.04
CA ASP A 129 -4.56 2.48 0.56
C ASP A 129 -5.62 2.76 -0.52
N MET A 130 -6.36 1.70 -0.89
CA MET A 130 -7.44 1.80 -1.88
C MET A 130 -8.77 1.92 -1.16
N GLU A 131 -9.34 3.13 -1.20
CA GLU A 131 -10.56 3.47 -0.49
C GLU A 131 -11.76 3.64 -1.42
N ALA A 132 -12.96 3.66 -0.82
CA ALA A 132 -14.23 3.89 -1.52
C ALA A 132 -14.44 3.01 -2.77
N LEU A 133 -13.89 1.80 -2.76
CA LEU A 133 -14.07 0.86 -3.87
C LEU A 133 -15.52 0.43 -3.99
N SER A 134 -15.99 0.22 -5.22
CA SER A 134 -17.25 -0.46 -5.47
C SER A 134 -17.14 -1.96 -5.20
N THR A 135 -18.25 -2.62 -4.91
CA THR A 135 -18.29 -4.09 -4.77
C THR A 135 -17.80 -4.80 -6.03
N ASP A 136 -18.01 -4.21 -7.20
CA ASP A 136 -17.59 -4.77 -8.50
C ASP A 136 -16.07 -4.80 -8.67
N ALA A 137 -15.36 -3.95 -7.94
CA ALA A 137 -13.90 -3.94 -7.92
C ALA A 137 -13.28 -5.05 -7.04
N GLY A 138 -14.06 -5.69 -6.15
CA GLY A 138 -13.54 -6.54 -5.08
C GLY A 138 -12.64 -7.67 -5.54
N GLU A 139 -13.04 -8.46 -6.54
CA GLU A 139 -12.23 -9.54 -7.08
C GLU A 139 -10.98 -9.00 -7.79
N GLY A 140 -11.11 -7.91 -8.55
CA GLY A 140 -10.00 -7.24 -9.21
C GLY A 140 -8.98 -6.68 -8.21
N TYR A 141 -9.46 -6.15 -7.08
CA TYR A 141 -8.63 -5.67 -5.99
C TYR A 141 -7.78 -6.79 -5.36
N ILE A 142 -8.40 -7.92 -5.06
CA ILE A 142 -7.66 -9.09 -4.54
C ILE A 142 -6.64 -9.59 -5.56
N GLN A 143 -7.00 -9.61 -6.84
CA GLN A 143 -6.06 -10.01 -7.90
C GLN A 143 -4.90 -9.02 -8.02
N PHE A 144 -5.15 -7.70 -7.91
CA PHE A 144 -4.11 -6.68 -7.84
C PHE A 144 -3.12 -6.94 -6.69
N ILE A 145 -3.63 -7.23 -5.49
CA ILE A 145 -2.79 -7.53 -4.32
C ILE A 145 -1.93 -8.77 -4.56
N ARG A 146 -2.49 -9.84 -5.15
CA ARG A 146 -1.73 -11.05 -5.52
C ARG A 146 -0.58 -10.73 -6.48
N GLU A 147 -0.90 -10.02 -7.56
CA GLU A 147 0.09 -9.65 -8.60
C GLU A 147 1.19 -8.75 -8.02
N LEU A 148 0.81 -7.77 -7.21
CA LEU A 148 1.76 -6.87 -6.55
C LEU A 148 2.63 -7.63 -5.54
N SER A 149 2.06 -8.53 -4.73
CA SER A 149 2.80 -9.30 -3.72
C SER A 149 3.92 -10.15 -4.34
N ILE A 150 3.66 -10.76 -5.50
CA ILE A 150 4.67 -11.55 -6.22
C ILE A 150 5.84 -10.66 -6.64
N LYS A 151 5.54 -9.45 -7.12
CA LYS A 151 6.54 -8.50 -7.57
C LYS A 151 7.32 -7.89 -6.39
N CYS A 152 6.62 -7.55 -5.29
CA CYS A 152 7.26 -7.10 -4.06
C CYS A 152 8.25 -8.13 -3.53
N LYS A 153 7.86 -9.39 -3.42
CA LYS A 153 8.75 -10.48 -2.97
C LYS A 153 9.98 -10.67 -3.83
N LYS A 154 9.85 -10.54 -5.14
CA LYS A 154 11.00 -10.65 -6.08
C LYS A 154 12.01 -9.50 -5.94
N ASN A 155 11.61 -8.39 -5.33
CA ASN A 155 12.40 -7.19 -5.16
C ASN A 155 12.66 -6.85 -3.68
N ASP A 156 12.44 -7.81 -2.77
CA ASP A 156 12.65 -7.67 -1.33
C ASP A 156 11.88 -6.51 -0.68
N LEU A 157 10.72 -6.13 -1.27
CA LEU A 157 9.85 -5.07 -0.80
C LEU A 157 8.78 -5.62 0.15
N VAL A 158 8.49 -4.89 1.21
CA VAL A 158 7.34 -5.15 2.08
C VAL A 158 6.06 -4.70 1.40
N LEU A 159 4.99 -5.48 1.52
CA LEU A 159 3.64 -5.12 1.10
C LEU A 159 2.73 -4.99 2.31
N SER A 160 2.26 -3.78 2.60
CA SER A 160 1.23 -3.51 3.61
C SER A 160 -0.05 -2.98 2.96
N ILE A 161 -1.19 -3.30 3.57
CA ILE A 161 -2.52 -2.95 3.05
C ILE A 161 -3.33 -2.27 4.15
N ASP A 162 -3.79 -1.05 3.87
CA ASP A 162 -4.70 -0.33 4.75
C ASP A 162 -6.14 -0.79 4.54
N ASN A 163 -6.89 -0.90 5.60
CA ASN A 163 -8.26 -1.38 5.58
C ASN A 163 -9.12 -0.59 6.56
N TYR A 164 -10.37 -0.37 6.18
CA TYR A 164 -11.41 0.07 7.10
C TYR A 164 -11.61 -0.92 8.25
N VAL A 165 -12.14 -0.44 9.37
CA VAL A 165 -12.67 -1.31 10.44
C VAL A 165 -13.66 -2.31 9.82
N PRO A 166 -13.54 -3.60 10.17
CA PRO A 166 -14.42 -4.64 9.61
C PRO A 166 -15.90 -4.37 9.83
N SER A 167 -16.65 -4.37 8.74
CA SER A 167 -18.10 -4.21 8.73
C SER A 167 -18.72 -5.03 7.61
N SER A 168 -20.04 -5.18 7.61
CA SER A 168 -20.75 -5.84 6.49
C SER A 168 -20.58 -5.06 5.18
N TYR A 169 -20.46 -3.74 5.21
CA TYR A 169 -20.30 -2.89 4.03
C TYR A 169 -18.91 -3.02 3.41
N THR A 170 -17.90 -3.36 4.20
CA THR A 170 -16.52 -3.51 3.74
C THR A 170 -16.08 -4.98 3.61
N ALA A 171 -17.02 -5.93 3.70
CA ALA A 171 -16.74 -7.36 3.63
C ALA A 171 -16.11 -7.77 2.29
N PHE A 172 -16.48 -7.11 1.18
CA PHE A 172 -15.98 -7.40 -0.17
C PHE A 172 -14.48 -7.08 -0.35
N TYR A 173 -13.87 -6.27 0.54
CA TYR A 173 -12.42 -6.09 0.59
C TYR A 173 -11.69 -7.39 0.91
N ASN A 174 -12.39 -8.39 1.46
CA ASN A 174 -11.91 -9.75 1.68
C ASN A 174 -10.55 -9.83 2.39
N ARG A 175 -10.46 -9.23 3.58
CA ARG A 175 -9.23 -9.17 4.38
C ARG A 175 -8.56 -10.53 4.61
N LYS A 176 -9.37 -11.61 4.63
CA LYS A 176 -8.86 -12.97 4.74
C LYS A 176 -7.98 -13.33 3.54
N GLU A 177 -8.42 -13.03 2.33
CA GLU A 177 -7.61 -13.27 1.12
C GLU A 177 -6.42 -12.31 1.05
N GLN A 178 -6.59 -11.03 1.42
CA GLN A 178 -5.48 -10.08 1.50
C GLN A 178 -4.36 -10.62 2.39
N SER A 179 -4.69 -11.19 3.56
CA SER A 179 -3.71 -11.71 4.52
C SER A 179 -2.92 -12.92 4.02
N CYS A 180 -3.37 -13.57 2.94
CA CYS A 180 -2.60 -14.63 2.29
C CYS A 180 -1.40 -14.08 1.49
N PHE A 181 -1.44 -12.81 1.06
CA PHE A 181 -0.48 -12.23 0.14
C PHE A 181 0.29 -11.05 0.71
N ALA A 182 -0.36 -10.20 1.52
CA ALA A 182 0.26 -9.06 2.16
C ALA A 182 1.13 -9.48 3.36
N ASP A 183 2.21 -8.74 3.60
CA ASP A 183 3.06 -8.94 4.76
C ASP A 183 2.41 -8.35 6.03
N TYR A 184 1.70 -7.23 5.88
CA TYR A 184 0.97 -6.55 6.96
C TYR A 184 -0.43 -6.12 6.50
N ILE A 185 -1.40 -6.29 7.38
CA ILE A 185 -2.75 -5.72 7.26
C ILE A 185 -2.90 -4.68 8.36
N ILE A 186 -3.18 -3.44 7.96
CA ILE A 186 -3.36 -2.31 8.84
C ILE A 186 -4.84 -1.98 8.90
N ILE A 187 -5.37 -1.77 10.11
CA ILE A 187 -6.77 -1.35 10.31
C ILE A 187 -6.77 0.12 10.70
N MET A 188 -7.44 0.95 9.89
CA MET A 188 -7.65 2.38 10.15
C MET A 188 -8.67 2.57 11.29
N GLY A 189 -8.23 2.28 12.53
CA GLY A 189 -9.09 2.24 13.71
C GLY A 189 -9.54 3.62 14.23
N TYR A 190 -9.09 4.71 13.62
CA TYR A 190 -9.49 6.08 13.97
C TYR A 190 -10.84 6.49 13.38
N ASP A 191 -11.44 5.68 12.51
CA ASP A 191 -12.74 5.98 11.88
C ASP A 191 -13.94 5.78 12.82
N GLU A 192 -13.75 5.22 14.01
CA GLU A 192 -14.81 5.03 15.01
C GLU A 192 -15.32 6.38 15.54
N HIS A 193 -14.43 7.33 15.73
CA HIS A 193 -14.75 8.69 16.18
C HIS A 193 -14.17 9.71 15.19
N TYR A 194 -15.00 10.53 14.61
CA TYR A 194 -14.63 11.53 13.62
C TYR A 194 -15.25 12.90 13.96
N LYS A 195 -14.87 13.94 13.23
CA LYS A 195 -15.30 15.33 13.49
C LYS A 195 -16.83 15.53 13.66
N GLY A 196 -17.65 14.63 13.11
CA GLY A 196 -19.11 14.66 13.20
C GLY A 196 -19.71 13.68 14.22
N SER A 197 -18.90 12.90 14.95
CA SER A 197 -19.40 11.99 15.98
C SER A 197 -19.70 12.73 17.28
N GLU A 198 -20.59 12.16 18.11
CA GLU A 198 -20.98 12.73 19.41
C GLU A 198 -19.84 12.64 20.44
N GLU A 199 -18.92 11.69 20.27
CA GLU A 199 -17.75 11.47 21.13
C GLU A 199 -16.46 11.80 20.39
N ALA A 200 -15.49 12.36 21.10
CA ALA A 200 -14.17 12.64 20.57
C ALA A 200 -13.35 11.34 20.40
N GLY A 201 -12.67 11.23 19.25
CA GLY A 201 -11.74 10.16 18.96
C GLY A 201 -10.32 10.48 19.44
#